data_c073e97fed324427b56beedd2e766d89
#
_entry.id   c073e97fed324427b56beedd2e766d89
#
_cell.length_a   1.000
_cell.length_b   1.000
_cell.length_c   1.000
_cell.angle_alpha   90.00
_cell.angle_beta   90.00
_cell.angle_gamma   90.00
#
_symmetry.space_group_name_H-M   'P 1'
#
loop_
_entity.id
_entity.type
_entity.pdbx_description
1 polymer ?
#
loop_
_entity_poly.entity_id
_entity_poly.type
_entity_poly.pdbx_seq_one_letter_code
_entity_poly.pdbx_strand_id
1 'polypeptide(L)'
;MYAIVDIETTGSYAAGNGIIEIAVRVLDGDQVIEQFETLINPGQRIPRYIQAFTGITNEMVEGAPYFEEVAEKLFTILQGNIFVAHNVNFDYSFVKNHLQQYGYTLNTKKLCTVRL
;
A
#
# COMPACT_ATOMS: atom_id res chain seq x y z
N MET A 1 -8.70 5.13 15.25
CA MET A 1 -9.34 4.19 14.31
C MET A 1 -8.30 3.28 13.69
N TYR A 2 -8.74 2.27 12.96
CA TYR A 2 -7.86 1.31 12.31
C TYR A 2 -7.89 1.50 10.81
N ALA A 3 -6.72 1.54 10.18
CA ALA A 3 -6.59 1.51 8.73
C ALA A 3 -6.05 0.15 8.32
N ILE A 4 -6.91 -0.68 7.75
CA ILE A 4 -6.52 -2.01 7.27
C ILE A 4 -5.96 -1.85 5.87
N VAL A 5 -4.69 -2.24 5.69
CA VAL A 5 -3.93 -2.02 4.46
C VAL A 5 -3.52 -3.34 3.87
N ASP A 6 -3.66 -3.45 2.56
CA ASP A 6 -3.16 -4.58 1.78
C ASP A 6 -2.49 -4.03 0.53
N ILE A 7 -1.28 -4.51 0.22
CA ILE A 7 -0.54 -4.09 -0.95
C ILE A 7 -0.06 -5.28 -1.77
N GLU A 8 0.11 -5.04 -3.07
CA GLU A 8 0.85 -5.91 -3.97
C GLU A 8 2.04 -5.13 -4.51
N THR A 9 3.17 -5.79 -4.67
CA THR A 9 4.44 -5.14 -5.02
C THR A 9 5.16 -5.90 -6.13
N THR A 10 6.18 -5.25 -6.70
CA THR A 10 7.02 -5.89 -7.74
C THR A 10 8.07 -6.82 -7.16
N GLY A 11 8.30 -6.80 -5.86
CA GLY A 11 9.31 -7.64 -5.20
C GLY A 11 9.26 -7.53 -3.69
N SER A 12 10.19 -8.20 -3.02
CA SER A 12 10.16 -8.38 -1.56
C SER A 12 10.72 -7.22 -0.75
N TYR A 13 11.51 -6.34 -1.38
CA TYR A 13 12.16 -5.24 -0.68
C TYR A 13 11.64 -3.90 -1.20
N ALA A 14 11.45 -2.93 -0.29
CA ALA A 14 10.99 -1.60 -0.67
C ALA A 14 11.98 -0.89 -1.58
N ALA A 15 13.29 -1.06 -1.32
CA ALA A 15 14.31 -0.47 -2.17
C ALA A 15 14.31 -1.12 -3.56
N GLY A 16 14.16 -0.31 -4.60
CA GLY A 16 14.19 -0.77 -5.97
C GLY A 16 12.91 -1.44 -6.47
N ASN A 17 11.88 -1.54 -5.63
CA ASN A 17 10.60 -2.13 -6.02
C ASN A 17 9.47 -1.14 -5.80
N GLY A 18 8.37 -1.36 -6.52
CA GLY A 18 7.20 -0.51 -6.46
C GLY A 18 5.95 -1.23 -5.96
N ILE A 19 5.01 -0.43 -5.47
CA ILE A 19 3.67 -0.90 -5.14
C ILE A 19 2.85 -0.91 -6.43
N ILE A 20 2.14 -2.00 -6.71
CA ILE A 20 1.31 -2.13 -7.91
C ILE A 20 -0.19 -2.12 -7.61
N GLU A 21 -0.54 -2.34 -6.36
CA GLU A 21 -1.93 -2.22 -5.90
C GLU A 21 -1.91 -1.87 -4.42
N ILE A 22 -2.84 -1.02 -4.01
CA ILE A 22 -3.05 -0.72 -2.61
C ILE A 22 -4.54 -0.64 -2.31
N ALA A 23 -4.95 -1.24 -1.20
CA ALA A 23 -6.30 -1.18 -0.69
C ALA A 23 -6.26 -0.77 0.78
N VAL A 24 -7.06 0.22 1.15
CA VAL A 24 -7.16 0.71 2.52
C VAL A 24 -8.62 0.78 2.91
N ARG A 25 -8.94 0.24 4.09
CA ARG A 25 -10.26 0.38 4.73
C ARG A 25 -10.06 0.97 6.11
N VAL A 26 -10.72 2.08 6.37
CA VAL A 26 -10.68 2.70 7.70
C VAL A 26 -11.89 2.25 8.49
N LEU A 27 -11.64 1.68 9.66
CA LEU A 27 -12.69 1.18 10.55
C LEU A 27 -12.81 2.05 11.79
N ASP A 28 -14.07 2.36 12.14
CA ASP A 28 -14.44 2.92 13.43
C ASP A 28 -15.27 1.84 14.13
N GLY A 29 -14.64 1.14 15.08
CA GLY A 29 -15.21 -0.08 15.61
C GLY A 29 -15.29 -1.14 14.53
N ASP A 30 -16.49 -1.62 14.22
CA ASP A 30 -16.72 -2.61 13.15
C ASP A 30 -17.32 -2.00 11.88
N GLN A 31 -17.40 -0.66 11.82
CA GLN A 31 -17.96 0.04 10.66
C GLN A 31 -16.83 0.56 9.76
N VAL A 32 -16.96 0.29 8.45
CA VAL A 32 -16.07 0.86 7.44
C VAL A 32 -16.55 2.28 7.14
N ILE A 33 -15.74 3.26 7.52
CA ILE A 33 -16.07 4.68 7.32
C ILE A 33 -15.39 5.31 6.12
N GLU A 34 -14.35 4.68 5.59
CA GLU A 34 -13.64 5.15 4.41
C GLU A 34 -12.96 3.98 3.70
N GLN A 35 -12.94 4.02 2.37
CA GLN A 35 -12.23 3.02 1.57
C GLN A 35 -11.46 3.72 0.45
N PHE A 36 -10.28 3.18 0.15
CA PHE A 36 -9.48 3.64 -0.97
C PHE A 36 -8.79 2.44 -1.58
N GLU A 37 -8.97 2.22 -2.88
CA GLU A 37 -8.35 1.11 -3.58
C GLU A 37 -7.97 1.55 -4.98
N THR A 38 -6.73 1.23 -5.38
CA THR A 38 -6.27 1.57 -6.72
C THR A 38 -5.11 0.67 -7.14
N LEU A 39 -5.03 0.42 -8.46
CA LEU A 39 -3.80 -0.05 -9.08
C LEU A 39 -2.83 1.13 -9.16
N ILE A 40 -1.53 0.83 -9.13
CA ILE A 40 -0.49 1.85 -9.22
C ILE A 40 0.50 1.42 -10.29
N ASN A 41 0.86 2.37 -11.14
CA ASN A 41 1.93 2.17 -12.11
C ASN A 41 3.26 2.25 -11.37
N PRO A 42 4.03 1.14 -11.27
CA PRO A 42 5.27 1.15 -10.49
C PRO A 42 6.44 1.81 -11.21
N GLY A 43 6.26 2.25 -12.47
CA GLY A 43 7.33 2.84 -13.25
C GLY A 43 8.40 1.85 -13.69
N GLN A 44 8.13 0.57 -13.59
CA GLN A 44 9.05 -0.51 -13.94
C GLN A 44 8.24 -1.74 -14.37
N ARG A 45 8.92 -2.69 -15.00
CA ARG A 45 8.26 -3.93 -15.41
C ARG A 45 7.95 -4.78 -14.19
N ILE A 46 6.77 -5.40 -14.21
CA ILE A 46 6.38 -6.36 -13.19
C ILE A 46 6.95 -7.74 -13.59
N PRO A 47 7.75 -8.39 -12.71
CA PRO A 47 8.27 -9.72 -13.02
C PRO A 47 7.15 -10.72 -13.33
N ARG A 48 7.44 -11.67 -14.21
CA ARG A 48 6.45 -12.68 -14.62
C ARG A 48 5.84 -13.43 -13.46
N TYR A 49 6.66 -13.83 -12.50
CA TYR A 49 6.16 -14.61 -11.35
C TYR A 49 5.24 -13.77 -10.46
N ILE A 50 5.47 -12.46 -10.38
CA ILE A 50 4.58 -11.56 -9.64
C ILE A 50 3.26 -11.42 -10.38
N GLN A 51 3.29 -11.30 -11.72
CA GLN A 51 2.07 -11.24 -12.51
C GLN A 51 1.23 -12.50 -12.34
N ALA A 52 1.88 -13.66 -12.35
CA ALA A 52 1.19 -14.94 -12.15
C ALA A 52 0.61 -15.06 -10.74
N PHE A 53 1.34 -14.58 -9.74
CA PHE A 53 0.94 -14.66 -8.33
C PHE A 53 -0.21 -13.70 -8.00
N THR A 54 -0.11 -12.46 -8.47
CA THR A 54 -1.08 -11.40 -8.12
C THR A 54 -2.23 -11.27 -9.10
N GLY A 55 -2.05 -11.73 -10.33
CA GLY A 55 -3.00 -11.49 -11.41
C GLY A 55 -2.90 -10.11 -12.02
N ILE A 56 -1.94 -9.29 -11.58
CA ILE A 56 -1.75 -7.92 -12.06
C ILE A 56 -0.67 -7.92 -13.14
N THR A 57 -1.05 -7.47 -14.35
CA THR A 57 -0.16 -7.47 -15.51
C THR A 57 0.43 -6.09 -15.79
N ASN A 58 1.47 -6.03 -16.60
CA ASN A 58 2.04 -4.75 -17.03
C ASN A 58 1.00 -3.88 -17.73
N GLU A 59 0.12 -4.48 -18.53
CA GLU A 59 -0.92 -3.77 -19.26
C GLU A 59 -1.93 -3.14 -18.29
N MET A 60 -2.26 -3.83 -17.22
CA MET A 60 -3.26 -3.36 -16.24
C MET A 60 -2.80 -2.08 -15.54
N VAL A 61 -1.50 -1.94 -15.27
CA VAL A 61 -0.98 -0.77 -14.54
C VAL A 61 -0.54 0.36 -15.48
N GLU A 62 -0.53 0.14 -16.78
CA GLU A 62 -0.07 1.13 -17.75
C GLU A 62 -0.87 2.43 -17.69
N GLY A 63 -2.19 2.35 -17.50
CA GLY A 63 -3.06 3.50 -17.34
C GLY A 63 -3.33 3.91 -15.91
N ALA A 64 -2.69 3.24 -14.94
CA ALA A 64 -2.90 3.53 -13.53
C ALA A 64 -2.07 4.75 -13.08
N PRO A 65 -2.47 5.42 -11.99
CA PRO A 65 -1.68 6.53 -11.46
C PRO A 65 -0.34 6.04 -10.93
N TYR A 66 0.66 6.94 -10.98
CA TYR A 66 1.91 6.72 -10.28
C TYR A 66 1.70 6.95 -8.78
N PHE A 67 2.57 6.38 -7.95
CA PHE A 67 2.46 6.53 -6.50
C PHE A 67 2.45 8.00 -6.08
N GLU A 68 3.26 8.83 -6.72
CA GLU A 68 3.30 10.27 -6.47
C GLU A 68 1.90 10.92 -6.50
N GLU A 69 1.06 10.47 -7.43
CA GLU A 69 -0.28 11.05 -7.62
C GLU A 69 -1.26 10.69 -6.50
N VAL A 70 -1.01 9.58 -5.79
CA VAL A 70 -1.90 9.12 -4.72
C VAL A 70 -1.31 9.31 -3.32
N ALA A 71 -0.06 9.77 -3.24
CA ALA A 71 0.68 9.84 -1.98
C ALA A 71 0.00 10.73 -0.94
N GLU A 72 -0.47 11.91 -1.33
CA GLU A 72 -1.13 12.83 -0.40
C GLU A 72 -2.41 12.23 0.18
N LYS A 73 -3.26 11.69 -0.68
CA LYS A 73 -4.51 11.07 -0.23
C LYS A 73 -4.23 9.88 0.68
N LEU A 74 -3.28 9.05 0.30
CA LEU A 74 -2.92 7.87 1.09
C LEU A 74 -2.39 8.29 2.46
N PHE A 75 -1.50 9.28 2.51
CA PHE A 75 -0.96 9.79 3.76
C PHE A 75 -2.07 10.35 4.66
N THR A 76 -2.99 11.10 4.09
CA THR A 76 -4.12 11.69 4.83
C THR A 76 -5.00 10.61 5.47
N ILE A 77 -5.23 9.50 4.76
CA ILE A 77 -6.03 8.39 5.28
C ILE A 77 -5.29 7.64 6.38
N LEU A 78 -3.98 7.46 6.23
CA LEU A 78 -3.20 6.60 7.13
C LEU A 78 -2.73 7.31 8.40
N GLN A 79 -2.33 8.58 8.28
CA GLN A 79 -1.78 9.32 9.41
C GLN A 79 -2.85 9.53 10.49
N GLY A 80 -2.51 9.19 11.72
CA GLY A 80 -3.45 9.27 12.83
C GLY A 80 -4.26 8.02 13.09
N ASN A 81 -4.18 7.03 12.21
CA ASN A 81 -4.84 5.74 12.40
C ASN A 81 -3.83 4.66 12.75
N ILE A 82 -4.29 3.57 13.35
CA ILE A 82 -3.43 2.40 13.60
C ILE A 82 -3.34 1.62 12.30
N PHE A 83 -2.13 1.42 11.81
CA PHE A 83 -1.86 0.69 10.57
C PHE A 83 -1.97 -0.81 10.83
N VAL A 84 -2.91 -1.47 10.18
CA VAL A 84 -3.19 -2.90 10.35
C VAL A 84 -2.94 -3.61 9.04
N ALA A 85 -2.15 -4.68 9.08
CA ALA A 85 -1.92 -5.50 7.90
C ALA A 85 -1.55 -6.93 8.31
N HIS A 86 -1.75 -7.84 7.36
CA HIS A 86 -1.25 -9.20 7.47
C HIS A 86 0.24 -9.17 7.17
N ASN A 87 1.08 -9.54 8.16
CA ASN A 87 2.54 -9.33 8.08
C ASN A 87 2.89 -7.84 7.97
N VAL A 88 2.47 -7.09 8.99
CA VAL A 88 2.44 -5.61 8.97
C VAL A 88 3.79 -4.95 8.68
N ASN A 89 4.89 -5.55 9.09
CA ASN A 89 6.21 -4.94 8.86
C ASN A 89 6.54 -4.82 7.37
N PHE A 90 6.07 -5.77 6.56
CA PHE A 90 6.25 -5.71 5.12
C PHE A 90 5.47 -4.54 4.51
N ASP A 91 4.16 -4.51 4.73
CA ASP A 91 3.29 -3.47 4.17
C ASP A 91 3.67 -2.09 4.67
N TYR A 92 3.91 -1.97 5.97
CA TYR A 92 4.25 -0.68 6.59
C TYR A 92 5.55 -0.11 6.04
N SER A 93 6.59 -0.94 5.92
CA SER A 93 7.89 -0.47 5.42
C SER A 93 7.81 -0.02 3.96
N PHE A 94 7.06 -0.75 3.12
CA PHE A 94 6.85 -0.34 1.72
C PHE A 94 6.13 0.99 1.63
N VAL A 95 5.01 1.11 2.33
CA VAL A 95 4.19 2.33 2.29
C VAL A 95 4.96 3.52 2.86
N LYS A 96 5.59 3.33 4.02
CA LYS A 96 6.38 4.39 4.65
C LYS A 96 7.52 4.87 3.75
N ASN A 97 8.26 3.92 3.17
CA ASN A 97 9.39 4.24 2.29
C ASN A 97 8.93 5.04 1.07
N HIS A 98 7.86 4.61 0.44
CA HIS A 98 7.35 5.29 -0.76
C HIS A 98 6.79 6.67 -0.44
N LEU A 99 6.06 6.81 0.67
CA LEU A 99 5.55 8.12 1.11
C LEU A 99 6.70 9.08 1.42
N GLN A 100 7.76 8.59 2.03
CA GLN A 100 8.91 9.42 2.40
C GLN A 100 9.61 10.01 1.18
N GLN A 101 9.61 9.30 0.05
CA GLN A 101 10.20 9.80 -1.19
C GLN A 101 9.51 11.07 -1.69
N TYR A 102 8.27 11.30 -1.31
CA TYR A 102 7.48 12.45 -1.74
C TYR A 102 7.22 13.44 -0.60
N GLY A 103 7.99 13.34 0.48
CA GLY A 103 7.93 14.32 1.55
C GLY A 103 6.94 14.02 2.67
N TYR A 104 6.32 12.84 2.67
CA TYR A 104 5.34 12.45 3.69
C TYR A 104 5.99 11.48 4.68
N THR A 105 6.11 11.90 5.93
CA THR A 105 6.70 11.07 7.00
C THR A 105 5.58 10.35 7.74
N LEU A 106 5.34 9.09 7.38
CA LEU A 106 4.33 8.27 8.06
C LEU A 106 4.88 7.78 9.40
N ASN A 107 4.13 8.03 10.47
CA ASN A 107 4.48 7.58 11.81
C ASN A 107 3.22 7.20 12.56
N THR A 108 2.88 5.92 12.55
CA THR A 108 1.67 5.39 13.19
C THR A 108 2.00 4.16 14.01
N LYS A 109 1.08 3.80 14.90
CA LYS A 109 1.13 2.49 15.54
C LYS A 109 0.81 1.42 14.51
N LYS A 110 1.35 0.22 14.70
CA LYS A 110 1.17 -0.92 13.80
C LYS A 110 0.57 -2.08 14.55
N LEU A 111 -0.30 -2.83 13.87
CA LEU A 111 -0.91 -4.04 14.40
C LEU A 111 -0.90 -5.13 13.32
N CYS A 112 -0.34 -6.28 13.66
CA CYS A 112 -0.22 -7.40 12.73
C CYS A 112 -1.36 -8.40 12.96
N THR A 113 -2.15 -8.69 11.93
CA THR A 113 -3.27 -9.63 12.04
C THR A 113 -2.81 -11.08 12.21
N VAL A 114 -1.60 -11.39 11.76
CA VAL A 114 -1.03 -12.75 11.92
C VAL A 114 -0.89 -13.13 13.38
N ARG A 115 -0.75 -12.15 14.27
CA ARG A 115 -0.49 -12.37 15.69
C ARG A 115 -1.71 -12.15 16.58
N LEU A 116 -2.86 -11.94 15.98
CA LEU A 116 -4.11 -11.79 16.72
C LEU A 116 -4.89 -13.15 16.85
#